data_4134eb0dce44ee16c22208d9bba50472
#
_entry.id   4134eb0dce44ee16c22208d9bba50472
#
_cell.length_a   1.000
_cell.length_b   1.000
_cell.length_c   1.000
_cell.angle_alpha   90.00
_cell.angle_beta   90.00
_cell.angle_gamma   90.00
#
_symmetry.space_group_name_H-M   'P 1'
#
loop_
_entity.id
_entity.type
_entity.pdbx_description
1 polymer ?
#
loop_
_entity_poly.entity_id
_entity_poly.type
_entity_poly.pdbx_seq_one_letter_code
_entity_poly.pdbx_strand_id
1 'polypeptide(L)'
;MWCCLVGSEMCIRDSYFGMMSRMINYQDENDLFCFIVNYHALTTIQSKAELEKNTINAALDFLALGMDPEKSTFWVQSDVPQVTELTWLLSNMAGVGLMERSTSYKDKIDKGLSPHMGLFSYPILMAADILLYGSEIVPVGKDQKQHLEITRDIACLLYTSPSPRDNTT
;
A
#
# COMPACT_ATOMS: atom_id res chain seq x y z
N MET A 1 4.30 -9.22 -0.56
CA MET A 1 5.31 -8.14 -0.67
C MET A 1 4.69 -6.96 -1.39
N TRP A 2 5.02 -5.74 -1.04
CA TRP A 2 4.29 -4.55 -1.48
C TRP A 2 5.15 -3.64 -2.35
N CYS A 3 4.57 -3.07 -3.43
CA CYS A 3 5.25 -2.14 -4.31
C CYS A 3 4.45 -0.83 -4.41
N CYS A 4 5.06 0.30 -4.09
CA CYS A 4 4.44 1.62 -4.21
C CYS A 4 5.17 2.45 -5.26
N LEU A 5 4.46 2.85 -6.30
CA LEU A 5 4.88 3.91 -7.21
C LEU A 5 3.86 5.03 -7.14
N VAL A 6 4.10 5.99 -6.27
CA VAL A 6 3.31 7.21 -6.19
C VAL A 6 4.20 8.38 -6.59
N GLY A 7 3.75 9.14 -7.56
CA GLY A 7 4.28 10.45 -7.80
C GLY A 7 4.89 10.69 -9.17
N SER A 8 4.43 11.74 -9.76
CA SER A 8 4.62 12.20 -11.10
C SER A 8 6.03 12.66 -11.46
N GLU A 9 7.04 12.56 -10.61
CA GLU A 9 8.41 13.01 -10.90
C GLU A 9 9.48 12.23 -10.12
N MET A 10 9.29 10.94 -9.85
CA MET A 10 10.39 10.17 -9.31
C MET A 10 11.41 9.88 -10.42
N CYS A 11 12.61 10.39 -10.25
CA CYS A 11 13.75 10.04 -11.10
C CYS A 11 13.89 8.52 -11.11
N ILE A 12 13.91 7.90 -12.29
CA ILE A 12 14.05 6.44 -12.48
C ILE A 12 15.17 5.87 -11.61
N ARG A 13 16.25 6.63 -11.45
CA ARG A 13 17.39 6.26 -10.62
C ARG A 13 17.03 6.08 -9.15
N ASP A 14 16.24 6.99 -8.57
CA ASP A 14 15.86 6.93 -7.16
C ASP A 14 14.85 5.80 -6.91
N SER A 15 13.92 5.59 -7.84
CA SER A 15 12.96 4.49 -7.81
C SER A 15 13.64 3.13 -7.97
N TYR A 16 14.59 3.01 -8.90
CA TYR A 16 15.34 1.77 -9.12
C TYR A 16 16.17 1.37 -7.90
N PHE A 17 17.02 2.27 -7.39
CA PHE A 17 17.87 1.96 -6.23
C PHE A 17 17.10 1.91 -4.90
N GLY A 18 16.02 2.65 -4.79
CA GLY A 18 15.23 2.68 -3.56
C GLY A 18 14.38 1.44 -3.35
N MET A 19 13.70 0.98 -4.39
CA MET A 19 12.67 -0.05 -4.26
C MET A 19 12.75 -1.14 -5.33
N MET A 20 12.73 -0.78 -6.62
CA MET A 20 12.61 -1.75 -7.72
C MET A 20 13.71 -2.80 -7.72
N SER A 21 14.97 -2.39 -7.52
CA SER A 21 16.08 -3.34 -7.49
C SER A 21 15.99 -4.35 -6.34
N ARG A 22 15.45 -3.93 -5.19
CA ARG A 22 15.21 -4.83 -4.07
C ARG A 22 14.12 -5.84 -4.38
N MET A 23 13.02 -5.38 -4.98
CA MET A 23 11.91 -6.24 -5.39
C MET A 23 12.37 -7.29 -6.40
N ILE A 24 13.13 -6.87 -7.41
CA ILE A 24 13.67 -7.77 -8.43
C ILE A 24 14.60 -8.81 -7.80
N ASN A 25 15.47 -8.42 -6.86
CA ASN A 25 16.36 -9.36 -6.19
C ASN A 25 15.64 -10.38 -5.30
N TYR A 26 14.46 -10.03 -4.76
CA TYR A 26 13.68 -10.95 -3.93
C TYR A 26 12.95 -12.04 -4.72
N GLN A 27 12.76 -11.88 -6.03
CA GLN A 27 12.01 -12.84 -6.86
C GLN A 27 12.68 -14.21 -6.98
N ASP A 28 14.02 -14.29 -6.78
CA ASP A 28 14.76 -15.55 -6.92
C ASP A 28 14.73 -16.40 -5.63
N GLU A 29 14.44 -15.79 -4.48
CA GLU A 29 14.52 -16.44 -3.17
C GLU A 29 13.16 -16.51 -2.45
N ASN A 30 12.13 -15.86 -2.97
CA ASN A 30 10.84 -15.74 -2.31
C ASN A 30 9.67 -15.83 -3.29
N ASP A 31 8.51 -16.23 -2.80
CA ASP A 31 7.24 -16.04 -3.49
C ASP A 31 6.91 -14.55 -3.52
N LEU A 32 7.30 -13.88 -4.59
CA LEU A 32 7.16 -12.44 -4.72
C LEU A 32 5.76 -12.06 -5.19
N PHE A 33 5.06 -11.32 -4.33
CA PHE A 33 3.81 -10.65 -4.63
C PHE A 33 4.09 -9.17 -4.84
N CYS A 34 3.99 -8.68 -6.08
CA CYS A 34 4.27 -7.30 -6.44
C CYS A 34 3.07 -6.70 -7.18
N PHE A 35 2.61 -5.53 -6.78
CA PHE A 35 1.49 -4.88 -7.44
C PHE A 35 1.64 -3.36 -7.50
N ILE A 36 0.97 -2.78 -8.50
CA ILE A 36 0.95 -1.35 -8.74
C ILE A 36 -0.21 -0.74 -7.95
N VAL A 37 0.11 0.19 -7.04
CA VAL A 37 -0.83 0.77 -6.06
C VAL A 37 -1.65 1.93 -6.63
N ASN A 38 -2.46 1.67 -7.64
CA ASN A 38 -3.25 2.69 -8.32
C ASN A 38 -4.34 3.31 -7.43
N TYR A 39 -4.88 2.61 -6.43
CA TYR A 39 -5.79 3.21 -5.45
C TYR A 39 -5.09 4.23 -4.55
N HIS A 40 -3.86 3.96 -4.10
CA HIS A 40 -3.08 4.92 -3.33
C HIS A 40 -2.76 6.17 -4.16
N ALA A 41 -2.53 6.02 -5.46
CA ALA A 41 -2.26 7.12 -6.37
C ALA A 41 -3.45 8.11 -6.47
N LEU A 42 -4.68 7.68 -6.23
CA LEU A 42 -5.86 8.54 -6.20
C LEU A 42 -5.80 9.62 -5.11
N THR A 43 -4.93 9.49 -4.12
CA THR A 43 -4.73 10.54 -3.12
C THR A 43 -4.10 11.80 -3.70
N THR A 44 -3.47 11.71 -4.86
CA THR A 44 -2.75 12.81 -5.52
C THR A 44 -3.15 12.99 -6.98
N ILE A 45 -3.46 11.91 -7.70
CA ILE A 45 -3.84 11.92 -9.12
C ILE A 45 -5.35 11.86 -9.24
N GLN A 46 -5.95 12.87 -9.87
CA GLN A 46 -7.40 12.95 -10.10
C GLN A 46 -7.80 12.72 -11.56
N SER A 47 -6.84 12.70 -12.47
CA SER A 47 -7.08 12.47 -13.89
C SER A 47 -7.02 10.97 -14.21
N LYS A 48 -8.12 10.42 -14.75
CA LYS A 48 -8.18 9.02 -15.19
C LYS A 48 -7.08 8.69 -16.21
N ALA A 49 -6.92 9.53 -17.23
CA ALA A 49 -5.94 9.30 -18.30
C ALA A 49 -4.50 9.32 -17.75
N GLU A 50 -4.21 10.17 -16.78
CA GLU A 50 -2.91 10.23 -16.12
C GLU A 50 -2.67 8.98 -15.26
N LEU A 51 -3.67 8.56 -14.49
CA LEU A 51 -3.58 7.36 -13.67
C LEU A 51 -3.33 6.10 -14.53
N GLU A 52 -4.08 5.93 -15.61
CA GLU A 52 -3.90 4.81 -16.56
C GLU A 52 -2.50 4.83 -17.19
N LYS A 53 -2.05 5.99 -17.66
CA LYS A 53 -0.71 6.16 -18.23
C LYS A 53 0.37 5.80 -17.21
N ASN A 54 0.27 6.30 -15.99
CA ASN A 54 1.28 6.05 -14.95
C ASN A 54 1.28 4.59 -14.51
N THR A 55 0.12 3.93 -14.46
CA THR A 55 0.00 2.50 -14.17
C THR A 55 0.71 1.66 -15.23
N ILE A 56 0.49 1.95 -16.52
CA ILE A 56 1.14 1.23 -17.62
C ILE A 56 2.65 1.49 -17.60
N ASN A 57 3.09 2.74 -17.44
CA ASN A 57 4.51 3.06 -17.38
C ASN A 57 5.21 2.34 -16.22
N ALA A 58 4.59 2.31 -15.04
CA ALA A 58 5.12 1.58 -13.90
C ALA A 58 5.28 0.08 -14.19
N ALA A 59 4.30 -0.54 -14.85
CA ALA A 59 4.40 -1.94 -15.26
C ALA A 59 5.55 -2.18 -16.23
N LEU A 60 5.70 -1.30 -17.23
CA LEU A 60 6.78 -1.38 -18.21
C LEU A 60 8.16 -1.21 -17.56
N ASP A 61 8.28 -0.28 -16.60
CA ASP A 61 9.54 -0.05 -15.86
C ASP A 61 9.94 -1.29 -15.07
N PHE A 62 9.00 -1.95 -14.35
CA PHE A 62 9.29 -3.18 -13.62
C PHE A 62 9.76 -4.31 -14.52
N LEU A 63 9.06 -4.53 -15.62
CA LEU A 63 9.42 -5.58 -16.60
C LEU A 63 10.77 -5.27 -17.26
N ALA A 64 11.00 -4.02 -17.66
CA ALA A 64 12.27 -3.59 -18.29
C ALA A 64 13.46 -3.71 -17.34
N LEU A 65 13.25 -3.56 -16.05
CA LEU A 65 14.29 -3.69 -15.02
C LEU A 65 14.53 -5.13 -14.55
N GLY A 66 13.78 -6.09 -15.06
CA GLY A 66 14.03 -7.51 -14.84
C GLY A 66 13.04 -8.22 -13.92
N MET A 67 11.87 -7.63 -13.65
CA MET A 67 10.78 -8.37 -13.04
C MET A 67 10.33 -9.49 -13.97
N ASP A 68 10.44 -10.72 -13.51
CA ASP A 68 10.08 -11.92 -14.26
C ASP A 68 8.66 -12.37 -13.87
N PRO A 69 7.67 -12.26 -14.79
CA PRO A 69 6.29 -12.66 -14.51
C PRO A 69 6.11 -14.18 -14.34
N GLU A 70 7.09 -14.99 -14.74
CA GLU A 70 7.05 -16.43 -14.49
C GLU A 70 7.49 -16.80 -13.05
N LYS A 71 8.28 -15.92 -12.41
CA LYS A 71 8.76 -16.09 -11.03
C LYS A 71 7.95 -15.32 -10.01
N SER A 72 7.24 -14.28 -10.44
CA SER A 72 6.58 -13.32 -9.55
C SER A 72 5.10 -13.20 -9.89
N THR A 73 4.25 -13.05 -8.88
CA THR A 73 2.87 -12.64 -9.09
C THR A 73 2.83 -11.12 -9.19
N PHE A 74 2.51 -10.62 -10.40
CA PHE A 74 2.50 -9.17 -10.67
C PHE A 74 1.14 -8.73 -11.22
N TRP A 75 0.53 -7.71 -10.57
CA TRP A 75 -0.81 -7.23 -10.94
C TRP A 75 -1.02 -5.75 -10.59
N VAL A 76 -2.19 -5.21 -10.92
CA VAL A 76 -2.62 -3.87 -10.49
C VAL A 76 -3.54 -4.00 -9.28
N GLN A 77 -3.35 -3.19 -8.24
CA GLN A 77 -4.12 -3.25 -6.98
C GLN A 77 -5.64 -3.30 -7.21
N SER A 78 -6.15 -2.55 -8.19
CA SER A 78 -7.58 -2.54 -8.53
C SER A 78 -8.12 -3.84 -9.13
N ASP A 79 -7.26 -4.76 -9.54
CA ASP A 79 -7.67 -6.06 -10.06
C ASP A 79 -8.15 -7.00 -8.92
N VAL A 80 -7.87 -6.61 -7.67
CA VAL A 80 -8.28 -7.33 -6.45
C VAL A 80 -9.22 -6.45 -5.62
N PRO A 81 -10.51 -6.38 -5.93
CA PRO A 81 -11.47 -5.51 -5.24
C PRO A 81 -11.62 -5.81 -3.74
N GLN A 82 -11.25 -7.02 -3.29
CA GLN A 82 -11.26 -7.43 -1.89
C GLN A 82 -10.37 -6.55 -0.99
N VAL A 83 -9.35 -5.89 -1.57
CA VAL A 83 -8.53 -4.91 -0.84
C VAL A 83 -9.39 -3.76 -0.30
N THR A 84 -10.30 -3.22 -1.12
CA THR A 84 -11.19 -2.13 -0.70
C THR A 84 -12.25 -2.60 0.28
N GLU A 85 -12.74 -3.83 0.12
CA GLU A 85 -13.68 -4.45 1.05
C GLU A 85 -13.02 -4.64 2.44
N LEU A 86 -11.82 -5.22 2.48
CA LEU A 86 -11.07 -5.34 3.73
C LEU A 86 -10.75 -3.97 4.33
N THR A 87 -10.38 -2.98 3.52
CA THR A 87 -10.15 -1.61 3.99
C THR A 87 -11.38 -1.05 4.70
N TRP A 88 -12.59 -1.29 4.17
CA TRP A 88 -13.82 -0.87 4.84
C TRP A 88 -14.02 -1.57 6.18
N LEU A 89 -13.81 -2.87 6.24
CA LEU A 89 -13.92 -3.64 7.49
C LEU A 89 -12.93 -3.13 8.55
N LEU A 90 -11.66 -2.95 8.18
CA LEU A 90 -10.62 -2.42 9.06
C LEU A 90 -10.90 -0.98 9.52
N SER A 91 -11.53 -0.17 8.66
CA SER A 91 -11.90 1.21 9.01
C SER A 91 -12.91 1.29 10.15
N ASN A 92 -13.76 0.28 10.31
CA ASN A 92 -14.71 0.19 11.42
C ASN A 92 -14.06 -0.18 12.76
N MET A 93 -12.82 -0.69 12.71
CA MET A 93 -12.07 -1.09 13.90
C MET A 93 -11.00 -0.07 14.28
N ALA A 94 -10.43 0.61 13.28
CA ALA A 94 -9.37 1.60 13.47
C ALA A 94 -9.93 2.89 14.08
N GLY A 95 -9.47 3.26 15.28
CA GLY A 95 -9.86 4.52 15.92
C GLY A 95 -9.28 5.74 15.21
N VAL A 96 -10.04 6.84 15.17
CA VAL A 96 -9.62 8.13 14.58
C VAL A 96 -8.29 8.61 15.18
N GLY A 97 -8.09 8.47 16.49
CA GLY A 97 -6.84 8.84 17.16
C GLY A 97 -5.60 8.06 16.70
N LEU A 98 -5.77 6.83 16.18
CA LEU A 98 -4.67 6.09 15.54
C LEU A 98 -4.27 6.76 14.23
N MET A 99 -5.24 7.17 13.42
CA MET A 99 -4.99 7.85 12.14
C MET A 99 -4.42 9.26 12.32
N GLU A 100 -4.89 10.01 13.31
CA GLU A 100 -4.37 11.35 13.65
C GLU A 100 -2.90 11.35 14.08
N ARG A 101 -2.41 10.25 14.63
CA ARG A 101 -0.99 10.07 14.97
C ARG A 101 -0.11 9.83 13.76
N SER A 102 -0.69 9.50 12.60
CA SER A 102 0.08 9.32 11.36
C SER A 102 0.79 10.62 10.97
N THR A 103 2.12 10.62 11.03
CA THR A 103 2.94 11.77 10.61
C THR A 103 2.74 12.10 9.15
N SER A 104 2.53 11.09 8.32
CA SER A 104 2.37 11.25 6.87
C SER A 104 1.13 12.07 6.49
N TYR A 105 0.05 12.01 7.26
CA TYR A 105 -1.12 12.87 7.05
C TYR A 105 -0.75 14.33 7.29
N LYS A 106 -0.08 14.62 8.42
CA LYS A 106 0.38 15.97 8.77
C LYS A 106 1.36 16.51 7.74
N ASP A 107 2.36 15.72 7.39
CA ASP A 107 3.38 16.11 6.39
C ASP A 107 2.76 16.43 5.02
N LYS A 108 1.72 15.71 4.61
CA LYS A 108 1.02 15.97 3.34
C LYS A 108 0.19 17.26 3.39
N ILE A 109 -0.44 17.55 4.51
CA ILE A 109 -1.15 18.82 4.73
C ILE A 109 -0.15 19.98 4.74
N ASP A 110 0.98 19.84 5.44
CA ASP A 110 2.04 20.86 5.49
C ASP A 110 2.66 21.13 4.11
N LYS A 111 2.66 20.15 3.22
CA LYS A 111 3.05 20.26 1.81
C LYS A 111 1.96 20.87 0.90
N GLY A 112 0.85 21.30 1.47
CA GLY A 112 -0.22 22.01 0.74
C GLY A 112 -1.24 21.11 0.04
N LEU A 113 -1.28 19.80 0.34
CA LEU A 113 -2.33 18.93 -0.16
C LEU A 113 -3.64 19.21 0.59
N SER A 114 -4.73 19.28 -0.16
CA SER A 114 -6.06 19.45 0.44
C SER A 114 -6.44 18.24 1.29
N PRO A 115 -6.87 18.42 2.54
CA PRO A 115 -7.32 17.33 3.39
C PRO A 115 -8.60 16.72 2.80
N HIS A 116 -8.56 15.42 2.55
CA HIS A 116 -9.72 14.62 2.16
C HIS A 116 -9.67 13.23 2.79
N MET A 117 -10.80 12.54 2.82
CA MET A 117 -10.90 11.25 3.52
C MET A 117 -9.92 10.20 3.00
N GLY A 118 -9.68 10.12 1.69
CA GLY A 118 -8.69 9.20 1.12
C GLY A 118 -7.28 9.46 1.64
N LEU A 119 -6.91 10.75 1.82
CA LEU A 119 -5.62 11.12 2.40
C LEU A 119 -5.53 10.78 3.91
N PHE A 120 -6.64 10.81 4.61
CA PHE A 120 -6.70 10.45 6.03
C PHE A 120 -6.68 8.93 6.25
N SER A 121 -7.41 8.18 5.41
CA SER A 121 -7.63 6.74 5.57
C SER A 121 -6.64 5.84 4.80
N TYR A 122 -5.75 6.40 3.95
CA TYR A 122 -4.85 5.56 3.16
C TYR A 122 -3.94 4.62 3.99
N PRO A 123 -3.58 4.90 5.28
CA PRO A 123 -2.85 3.93 6.08
C PRO A 123 -3.65 2.65 6.36
N ILE A 124 -4.99 2.74 6.37
CA ILE A 124 -5.86 1.57 6.53
C ILE A 124 -5.87 0.76 5.23
N LEU A 125 -5.90 1.41 4.07
CA LEU A 125 -5.75 0.74 2.78
C LEU A 125 -4.41 0.02 2.68
N MET A 126 -3.32 0.64 3.15
CA MET A 126 -2.02 -0.01 3.21
C MET A 126 -2.00 -1.21 4.17
N ALA A 127 -2.67 -1.11 5.30
CA ALA A 127 -2.83 -2.24 6.22
C ALA A 127 -3.60 -3.39 5.55
N ALA A 128 -4.66 -3.08 4.80
CA ALA A 128 -5.40 -4.07 4.02
C ALA A 128 -4.52 -4.76 2.96
N ASP A 129 -3.70 -4.00 2.23
CA ASP A 129 -2.75 -4.52 1.25
C ASP A 129 -1.76 -5.53 1.88
N ILE A 130 -1.32 -5.29 3.10
CA ILE A 130 -0.38 -6.17 3.79
C ILE A 130 -1.08 -7.40 4.36
N LEU A 131 -2.21 -7.21 5.04
CA LEU A 131 -2.90 -8.26 5.77
C LEU A 131 -3.65 -9.23 4.85
N LEU A 132 -4.17 -8.76 3.70
CA LEU A 132 -4.91 -9.59 2.76
C LEU A 132 -4.06 -10.74 2.21
N TYR A 133 -2.78 -10.48 1.94
CA TYR A 133 -1.86 -11.45 1.34
C TYR A 133 -1.03 -12.21 2.38
N GLY A 134 -1.19 -11.95 3.67
CA GLY A 134 -0.44 -12.62 4.73
C GLY A 134 1.08 -12.44 4.57
N SER A 135 1.53 -11.26 4.17
CA SER A 135 2.93 -11.00 3.82
C SER A 135 3.84 -11.14 5.03
N GLU A 136 4.84 -12.01 4.96
CA GLU A 136 5.86 -12.20 6.01
C GLU A 136 6.95 -11.11 5.96
N ILE A 137 7.29 -10.67 4.74
CA ILE A 137 8.33 -9.65 4.49
C ILE A 137 7.72 -8.51 3.68
N VAL A 138 7.74 -7.31 4.23
CA VAL A 138 7.25 -6.09 3.56
C VAL A 138 8.39 -5.07 3.52
N PRO A 139 9.14 -4.98 2.40
CA PRO A 139 10.21 -4.00 2.27
C PRO A 139 9.62 -2.61 2.11
N VAL A 140 9.98 -1.71 3.03
CA VAL A 140 9.53 -0.32 3.03
C VAL A 140 10.70 0.64 3.22
N GLY A 141 10.54 1.87 2.75
CA GLY A 141 11.44 2.97 3.08
C GLY A 141 11.37 3.34 4.57
N LYS A 142 12.36 4.09 5.03
CA LYS A 142 12.41 4.54 6.45
C LYS A 142 11.21 5.39 6.83
N ASP A 143 10.70 6.17 5.90
CA ASP A 143 9.52 7.04 6.02
C ASP A 143 8.21 6.26 6.16
N GLN A 144 8.19 5.00 5.72
CA GLN A 144 7.01 4.13 5.76
C GLN A 144 6.96 3.21 7.01
N LYS A 145 7.96 3.27 7.89
CA LYS A 145 8.00 2.41 9.09
C LYS A 145 6.79 2.60 9.99
N GLN A 146 6.34 3.83 10.16
CA GLN A 146 5.17 4.14 10.96
C GLN A 146 3.90 3.47 10.43
N HIS A 147 3.76 3.32 9.10
CA HIS A 147 2.61 2.61 8.52
C HIS A 147 2.61 1.13 8.85
N LEU A 148 3.80 0.51 8.97
CA LEU A 148 3.90 -0.88 9.45
C LEU A 148 3.50 -1.00 10.93
N GLU A 149 3.82 0.00 11.76
CA GLU A 149 3.36 0.04 13.15
C GLU A 149 1.84 0.17 13.23
N ILE A 150 1.25 1.07 12.45
CA ILE A 150 -0.21 1.21 12.31
C ILE A 150 -0.84 -0.11 11.84
N THR A 151 -0.22 -0.79 10.86
CA THR A 151 -0.70 -2.09 10.38
C THR A 151 -0.69 -3.14 11.48
N ARG A 152 0.35 -3.18 12.33
CA ARG A 152 0.43 -4.08 13.49
C ARG A 152 -0.64 -3.76 14.52
N ASP A 153 -0.86 -2.49 14.81
CA ASP A 153 -1.91 -2.06 15.73
C ASP A 153 -3.30 -2.50 15.22
N ILE A 154 -3.58 -2.32 13.94
CA ILE A 154 -4.83 -2.76 13.30
C ILE A 154 -4.94 -4.29 13.35
N ALA A 155 -3.88 -5.04 13.06
CA ALA A 155 -3.86 -6.49 13.17
C ALA A 155 -4.17 -6.95 14.60
N CYS A 156 -3.56 -6.31 15.61
CA CYS A 156 -3.86 -6.60 17.01
C CYS A 156 -5.34 -6.38 17.33
N LEU A 157 -5.94 -5.28 16.84
CA LEU A 157 -7.36 -5.02 17.03
C LEU A 157 -8.24 -6.10 16.40
N LEU A 158 -7.86 -6.59 15.22
CA LEU A 158 -8.57 -7.67 14.52
C LEU A 158 -8.62 -8.96 15.35
N TYR A 159 -7.51 -9.31 16.03
CA TYR A 159 -7.43 -10.53 16.85
C TYR A 159 -8.02 -10.36 18.26
N THR A 160 -8.10 -9.13 18.77
CA THR A 160 -8.58 -8.86 20.13
C THR A 160 -10.01 -8.38 20.20
N SER A 161 -10.63 -8.04 19.06
CA SER A 161 -12.05 -7.70 19.00
C SER A 161 -12.89 -8.92 19.30
N PRO A 162 -13.85 -8.85 20.23
CA PRO A 162 -14.72 -9.97 20.55
C PRO A 162 -15.49 -10.41 19.29
N SER A 163 -15.42 -11.69 18.97
CA SER A 163 -16.21 -12.27 17.89
C SER A 163 -17.71 -12.09 18.19
N PRO A 164 -18.57 -11.87 17.19
CA PRO A 164 -20.02 -11.91 17.39
C PRO A 164 -20.52 -13.18 18.09
N ARG A 165 -19.74 -14.27 18.06
CA ARG A 165 -20.03 -15.53 18.76
C ARG A 165 -19.70 -15.48 20.25
N ASP A 166 -18.81 -14.55 20.68
CA ASP A 166 -18.39 -14.44 22.08
C ASP A 166 -19.40 -13.65 22.91
N ASN A 167 -20.37 -12.97 22.28
CA ASN A 167 -21.42 -12.19 22.93
C ASN A 167 -22.74 -12.96 23.11
N THR A 168 -22.77 -14.28 22.87
CA THR A 168 -23.93 -15.13 23.15
C THR A 168 -23.77 -15.78 24.52
N THR A 169 -24.04 -15.01 25.57
CA THR A 169 -24.41 -15.53 26.91
C THR A 169 -25.81 -15.07 27.24
#